data_e057972b675993433e777a43501c8a01
#
_entry.id   e057972b675993433e777a43501c8a01
#
_cell.length_a   1.000
_cell.length_b   1.000
_cell.length_c   1.000
_cell.angle_alpha   90.00
_cell.angle_beta   90.00
_cell.angle_gamma   90.00
#
_symmetry.space_group_name_H-M   'P 1'
#
loop_
_entity.id
_entity.type
_entity.pdbx_description
1 polymer ?
#
loop_
_entity_poly.entity_id
_entity_poly.type
_entity_poly.pdbx_seq_one_letter_code
_entity_poly.pdbx_strand_id
1 'polypeptide(L)'
;MASHTLSVLPISTSISQSACRKPIQSSLSMCWSLRPDGLVNPWLGNQFSLHSLNLRPLVRKNRSVVTTILFSLPTAKPERASTATFPKWSARAIKSFAMAELEARKIKYPNTGTEALLMGILVEGTSLAAKFLRANGITLFKVRDEIVNLLGKSDMYFFSPEHPPLTEPAKRALDWAVDEKLKSGEGGEITTTHLLLGIWSEEESAAHKIMASFGFNNEKAKELAKSMNKDVDLTYR
;
A
#
# COMPACT_ATOMS: atom_id res chain seq x y z
N MET A 1 -37.17 44.27 -42.57
CA MET A 1 -36.87 43.83 -43.98
C MET A 1 -35.35 43.82 -44.12
N ALA A 2 -34.74 42.66 -44.15
CA ALA A 2 -33.51 42.32 -44.84
C ALA A 2 -33.08 40.91 -44.41
N SER A 3 -33.39 39.97 -45.27
CA SER A 3 -32.99 38.56 -45.19
C SER A 3 -31.53 38.44 -45.62
N HIS A 4 -30.70 37.76 -44.89
CA HIS A 4 -29.39 37.29 -45.36
C HIS A 4 -29.29 35.77 -45.27
N THR A 5 -29.17 35.21 -46.43
CA THR A 5 -29.08 33.81 -46.80
C THR A 5 -27.73 33.20 -46.35
N LEU A 6 -27.83 32.01 -45.80
CA LEU A 6 -26.72 31.12 -45.50
C LEU A 6 -26.21 30.44 -46.78
N SER A 7 -24.94 30.54 -47.09
CA SER A 7 -24.27 29.74 -48.09
C SER A 7 -23.49 28.58 -47.45
N VAL A 8 -23.91 27.38 -47.78
CA VAL A 8 -23.27 26.13 -47.41
C VAL A 8 -22.27 25.75 -48.50
N LEU A 9 -21.01 25.53 -48.14
CA LEU A 9 -20.00 24.95 -49.04
C LEU A 9 -19.76 23.48 -48.68
N PRO A 10 -19.66 22.59 -49.63
CA PRO A 10 -19.39 21.16 -49.38
C PRO A 10 -17.90 20.89 -49.22
N ILE A 11 -17.57 20.12 -48.21
CA ILE A 11 -16.21 19.58 -47.96
C ILE A 11 -16.07 18.26 -48.71
N SER A 12 -15.16 18.23 -49.68
CA SER A 12 -14.76 17.03 -50.41
C SER A 12 -13.90 16.10 -49.54
N THR A 13 -14.36 14.88 -49.35
CA THR A 13 -13.57 13.78 -48.79
C THR A 13 -12.77 13.09 -49.88
N SER A 14 -11.45 13.18 -49.82
CA SER A 14 -10.56 12.35 -50.62
C SER A 14 -10.14 11.12 -49.83
N ILE A 15 -10.61 9.96 -50.28
CA ILE A 15 -10.21 8.64 -49.80
C ILE A 15 -8.94 8.26 -50.55
N SER A 16 -7.82 8.13 -49.87
CA SER A 16 -6.64 7.45 -50.42
C SER A 16 -6.57 6.02 -49.87
N GLN A 17 -6.83 5.08 -50.77
CA GLN A 17 -6.56 3.66 -50.54
C GLN A 17 -5.04 3.42 -50.62
N SER A 18 -4.44 2.86 -49.61
CA SER A 18 -3.13 2.25 -49.71
C SER A 18 -3.14 0.80 -49.21
N ALA A 19 -2.59 0.00 -50.09
CA ALA A 19 -2.64 -1.42 -50.26
C ALA A 19 -2.23 -2.27 -49.02
N CYS A 20 -2.98 -3.36 -48.85
CA CYS A 20 -2.63 -4.55 -48.09
C CYS A 20 -1.28 -5.14 -48.51
N ARG A 21 -0.33 -5.26 -47.58
CA ARG A 21 0.73 -6.26 -47.65
C ARG A 21 0.54 -7.29 -46.55
N LYS A 22 0.34 -8.53 -46.97
CA LYS A 22 0.29 -9.73 -46.11
C LYS A 22 1.66 -9.99 -45.49
N PRO A 23 1.78 -10.35 -44.20
CA PRO A 23 3.00 -10.93 -43.68
C PRO A 23 3.07 -12.42 -44.00
N ILE A 24 4.22 -12.81 -44.43
CA ILE A 24 4.64 -14.19 -44.73
C ILE A 24 4.72 -14.95 -43.38
N GLN A 25 4.00 -16.05 -43.31
CA GLN A 25 4.17 -17.06 -42.28
C GLN A 25 5.46 -17.83 -42.54
N SER A 26 6.43 -17.76 -41.61
CA SER A 26 7.48 -18.73 -41.49
C SER A 26 7.29 -19.46 -40.16
N SER A 27 6.75 -20.67 -40.30
CA SER A 27 6.71 -21.68 -39.26
C SER A 27 8.11 -22.26 -39.04
N LEU A 28 8.69 -21.97 -37.87
CA LEU A 28 9.81 -22.79 -37.38
C LEU A 28 9.40 -23.37 -36.05
N SER A 29 8.89 -24.59 -36.09
CA SER A 29 8.75 -25.46 -34.95
C SER A 29 10.17 -25.94 -34.55
N MET A 30 10.69 -25.38 -33.46
CA MET A 30 11.85 -25.95 -32.76
C MET A 30 11.39 -26.86 -31.65
N CYS A 31 11.45 -28.17 -31.90
CA CYS A 31 11.45 -29.19 -30.85
C CYS A 31 12.70 -29.00 -29.99
N TRP A 32 12.53 -28.61 -28.74
CA TRP A 32 13.60 -28.69 -27.76
C TRP A 32 13.64 -30.09 -27.15
N SER A 33 14.52 -30.89 -27.68
CA SER A 33 14.96 -32.13 -27.06
C SER A 33 15.86 -31.76 -25.86
N LEU A 34 15.42 -32.09 -24.66
CA LEU A 34 16.22 -32.01 -23.44
C LEU A 34 17.29 -33.10 -23.47
N ARG A 35 18.54 -32.76 -23.71
CA ARG A 35 19.70 -33.56 -23.31
C ARG A 35 20.30 -32.99 -22.04
N PRO A 36 20.60 -33.84 -21.04
CA PRO A 36 21.34 -33.44 -19.86
C PRO A 36 22.84 -33.65 -20.13
N ASP A 37 23.50 -32.64 -20.66
CA ASP A 37 24.97 -32.65 -20.72
C ASP A 37 25.51 -31.47 -19.91
N GLY A 38 26.38 -31.83 -18.97
CA GLY A 38 26.93 -31.01 -17.91
C GLY A 38 27.58 -29.72 -18.39
N LEU A 39 27.13 -28.63 -17.82
CA LEU A 39 27.84 -27.37 -17.82
C LEU A 39 28.93 -27.40 -16.75
N VAL A 40 30.14 -27.74 -17.19
CA VAL A 40 31.35 -27.52 -16.40
C VAL A 40 31.66 -26.03 -16.46
N ASN A 41 31.46 -25.31 -15.33
CA ASN A 41 31.88 -23.93 -15.18
C ASN A 41 33.40 -23.88 -14.92
N PRO A 42 34.23 -23.29 -15.81
CA PRO A 42 35.69 -23.31 -15.67
C PRO A 42 36.24 -22.29 -14.65
N TRP A 43 35.41 -21.69 -13.77
CA TRP A 43 35.85 -20.61 -12.86
C TRP A 43 35.83 -20.92 -11.38
N LEU A 44 35.61 -22.18 -10.97
CA LEU A 44 35.68 -22.56 -9.55
C LEU A 44 36.47 -23.87 -9.40
N GLY A 45 37.78 -23.73 -9.49
CA GLY A 45 38.70 -24.77 -9.02
C GLY A 45 38.78 -24.74 -7.51
N ASN A 46 37.89 -25.46 -6.83
CA ASN A 46 38.12 -25.97 -5.48
C ASN A 46 37.17 -27.15 -5.22
N GLN A 47 37.71 -28.34 -5.25
CA GLN A 47 37.02 -29.55 -4.79
C GLN A 47 36.87 -29.45 -3.24
N PHE A 48 35.68 -29.21 -2.76
CA PHE A 48 35.37 -29.46 -1.35
C PHE A 48 34.86 -30.91 -1.20
N SER A 49 35.69 -31.74 -0.60
CA SER A 49 35.33 -33.07 -0.14
C SER A 49 34.23 -32.97 0.90
N LEU A 50 33.03 -33.49 0.60
CA LEU A 50 31.93 -33.58 1.53
C LEU A 50 32.19 -34.69 2.53
N HIS A 51 32.80 -34.37 3.67
CA HIS A 51 32.68 -35.21 4.86
C HIS A 51 31.26 -35.10 5.40
N SER A 52 30.58 -36.24 5.39
CA SER A 52 29.28 -36.44 6.02
C SER A 52 29.31 -36.01 7.51
N LEU A 53 28.88 -34.82 7.78
CA LEU A 53 28.54 -34.39 9.16
C LEU A 53 27.04 -34.55 9.37
N ASN A 54 26.70 -35.47 10.29
CA ASN A 54 25.36 -35.63 10.83
C ASN A 54 24.87 -34.31 11.41
N LEU A 55 24.20 -33.51 10.59
CA LEU A 55 23.52 -32.31 11.04
C LEU A 55 22.13 -32.69 11.58
N ARG A 56 22.01 -32.66 12.91
CA ARG A 56 20.69 -32.62 13.57
C ARG A 56 19.86 -31.49 12.98
N PRO A 57 18.55 -31.67 12.74
CA PRO A 57 17.70 -30.61 12.22
C PRO A 57 17.67 -29.47 13.25
N LEU A 58 18.34 -28.37 12.95
CA LEU A 58 18.15 -27.10 13.61
C LEU A 58 16.73 -26.66 13.33
N VAL A 59 15.87 -26.79 14.33
CA VAL A 59 14.56 -26.16 14.34
C VAL A 59 14.77 -24.67 14.09
N ARG A 60 14.49 -24.25 12.86
CA ARG A 60 14.52 -22.85 12.46
C ARG A 60 13.41 -22.16 13.23
N LYS A 61 13.74 -21.60 14.38
CA LYS A 61 12.88 -20.64 15.07
C LYS A 61 12.70 -19.49 14.10
N ASN A 62 11.52 -19.43 13.47
CA ASN A 62 11.10 -18.26 12.71
C ASN A 62 11.13 -17.07 13.67
N ARG A 63 12.23 -16.36 13.70
CA ARG A 63 12.27 -15.01 14.26
C ARG A 63 11.47 -14.16 13.30
N SER A 64 10.24 -13.89 13.69
CA SER A 64 9.33 -13.03 12.95
C SER A 64 10.02 -11.69 12.68
N VAL A 65 9.93 -11.28 11.42
CA VAL A 65 10.37 -9.99 10.86
C VAL A 65 9.65 -8.79 11.52
N VAL A 66 8.84 -9.04 12.54
CA VAL A 66 8.03 -8.05 13.27
C VAL A 66 8.88 -7.02 14.03
N THR A 67 10.16 -7.34 14.34
CA THR A 67 10.96 -6.51 15.24
C THR A 67 11.41 -5.18 14.63
N THR A 68 11.56 -5.10 13.31
CA THR A 68 12.06 -3.90 12.63
C THR A 68 10.97 -2.85 12.38
N ILE A 69 9.71 -3.28 12.22
CA ILE A 69 8.58 -2.37 11.97
C ILE A 69 8.18 -1.60 13.24
N LEU A 70 8.40 -2.20 14.41
CA LEU A 70 8.04 -1.61 15.71
C LEU A 70 8.81 -0.33 16.04
N PHE A 71 9.97 -0.08 15.42
CA PHE A 71 10.75 1.14 15.66
C PHE A 71 10.20 2.38 14.96
N SER A 72 9.38 2.22 13.93
CA SER A 72 8.78 3.35 13.19
C SER A 72 7.39 3.72 13.70
N LEU A 73 6.72 2.83 14.44
CA LEU A 73 5.43 3.12 15.05
C LEU A 73 5.64 3.86 16.38
N PRO A 74 4.88 4.92 16.65
CA PRO A 74 4.94 5.62 17.93
C PRO A 74 4.55 4.65 19.05
N THR A 75 5.49 4.42 19.93
CA THR A 75 5.28 3.70 21.19
C THR A 75 5.13 4.76 22.25
N ALA A 76 4.07 4.72 23.04
CA ALA A 76 3.88 5.66 24.15
C ALA A 76 5.15 5.69 25.01
N LYS A 77 5.77 6.88 25.15
CA LYS A 77 6.97 7.07 25.98
C LYS A 77 6.68 6.61 27.40
N PRO A 78 7.56 5.78 28.00
CA PRO A 78 7.42 5.41 29.40
C PRO A 78 7.88 6.60 30.29
N GLU A 79 7.04 7.59 30.48
CA GLU A 79 7.24 8.54 31.55
C GLU A 79 6.33 8.17 32.73
N ARG A 80 6.96 7.70 33.80
CA ARG A 80 6.45 7.32 35.12
C ARG A 80 5.70 6.00 35.22
N ALA A 81 6.26 5.16 36.07
CA ALA A 81 5.71 3.92 36.62
C ALA A 81 4.29 4.12 37.18
N SER A 82 3.30 3.92 36.34
CA SER A 82 1.98 3.49 36.71
C SER A 82 1.70 2.24 35.90
N THR A 83 1.05 1.26 36.49
CA THR A 83 0.68 -0.04 35.90
C THR A 83 -0.33 0.08 34.76
N ALA A 84 -0.24 1.14 33.94
CA ALA A 84 -1.03 1.34 32.76
C ALA A 84 -0.52 0.39 31.67
N THR A 85 -1.32 -0.59 31.30
CA THR A 85 -1.08 -1.47 30.15
C THR A 85 -1.07 -0.61 28.90
N PHE A 86 0.11 -0.36 28.33
CA PHE A 86 0.23 0.39 27.07
C PHE A 86 -0.51 -0.35 25.96
N PRO A 87 -1.35 0.33 25.19
CA PRO A 87 -2.08 -0.31 24.12
C PRO A 87 -1.12 -0.81 23.04
N LYS A 88 -1.34 -2.03 22.59
CA LYS A 88 -0.54 -2.67 21.52
C LYS A 88 -1.18 -2.44 20.18
N TRP A 89 -0.37 -2.35 19.14
CA TRP A 89 -0.85 -2.35 17.77
C TRP A 89 -1.35 -3.74 17.37
N SER A 90 -2.52 -3.82 16.75
CA SER A 90 -3.04 -5.07 16.20
C SER A 90 -2.16 -5.57 15.04
N ALA A 91 -2.13 -6.88 14.84
CA ALA A 91 -1.36 -7.48 13.75
C ALA A 91 -1.75 -6.90 12.36
N ARG A 92 -3.03 -6.59 12.16
CA ARG A 92 -3.52 -5.96 10.94
C ARG A 92 -3.05 -4.52 10.79
N ALA A 93 -3.02 -3.74 11.87
CA ALA A 93 -2.52 -2.38 11.85
C ALA A 93 -1.00 -2.35 11.54
N ILE A 94 -0.22 -3.24 12.15
CA ILE A 94 1.20 -3.40 11.85
C ILE A 94 1.40 -3.79 10.38
N LYS A 95 0.60 -4.72 9.86
CA LYS A 95 0.65 -5.12 8.45
C LYS A 95 0.27 -3.97 7.52
N SER A 96 -0.76 -3.20 7.85
CA SER A 96 -1.16 -2.02 7.07
C SER A 96 -0.04 -0.99 6.99
N PHE A 97 0.68 -0.76 8.10
CA PHE A 97 1.83 0.13 8.14
C PHE A 97 2.97 -0.37 7.24
N ALA A 98 3.32 -1.65 7.33
CA ALA A 98 4.34 -2.24 6.46
C ALA A 98 3.96 -2.16 4.97
N MET A 99 2.68 -2.36 4.64
CA MET A 99 2.17 -2.19 3.28
C MET A 99 2.22 -0.72 2.84
N ALA A 100 2.03 0.24 3.75
CA ALA A 100 2.15 1.66 3.44
C ALA A 100 3.57 2.04 3.00
N GLU A 101 4.59 1.58 3.73
CA GLU A 101 5.99 1.79 3.33
C GLU A 101 6.28 1.18 1.94
N LEU A 102 5.78 -0.02 1.68
CA LEU A 102 5.93 -0.67 0.37
C LEU A 102 5.22 0.10 -0.75
N GLU A 103 4.02 0.63 -0.51
CA GLU A 103 3.29 1.42 -1.51
C GLU A 103 3.99 2.76 -1.76
N ALA A 104 4.50 3.45 -0.74
CA ALA A 104 5.33 4.67 -0.90
C ALA A 104 6.54 4.39 -1.80
N ARG A 105 7.23 3.26 -1.58
CA ARG A 105 8.35 2.83 -2.43
C ARG A 105 7.95 2.53 -3.86
N LYS A 106 6.80 1.89 -4.09
CA LYS A 106 6.29 1.57 -5.44
C LYS A 106 6.01 2.83 -6.26
N ILE A 107 5.48 3.87 -5.63
CA ILE A 107 5.25 5.16 -6.28
C ILE A 107 6.48 6.07 -6.24
N LYS A 108 7.62 5.56 -5.72
CA LYS A 108 8.91 6.23 -5.63
C LYS A 108 8.90 7.53 -4.81
N TYR A 109 8.04 7.62 -3.81
CA TYR A 109 8.07 8.76 -2.89
C TYR A 109 9.17 8.59 -1.83
N PRO A 110 9.84 9.69 -1.45
CA PRO A 110 10.93 9.66 -0.49
C PRO A 110 10.46 9.40 0.95
N ASN A 111 9.20 9.69 1.23
CA ASN A 111 8.60 9.64 2.56
C ASN A 111 7.31 8.81 2.56
N THR A 112 6.97 8.27 3.73
CA THR A 112 5.69 7.62 3.96
C THR A 112 4.71 8.67 4.51
N GLY A 113 3.81 9.14 3.67
CA GLY A 113 2.79 10.12 4.04
C GLY A 113 1.47 9.46 4.47
N THR A 114 0.49 10.31 4.79
CA THR A 114 -0.88 9.85 5.13
C THR A 114 -1.54 9.10 3.97
N GLU A 115 -1.27 9.49 2.74
CA GLU A 115 -1.71 8.84 1.51
C GLU A 115 -1.17 7.42 1.39
N ALA A 116 0.08 7.22 1.78
CA ALA A 116 0.70 5.90 1.81
C ALA A 116 0.05 5.03 2.91
N LEU A 117 -0.22 5.59 4.09
CA LEU A 117 -0.95 4.90 5.17
C LEU A 117 -2.35 4.46 4.71
N LEU A 118 -3.07 5.33 3.99
CA LEU A 118 -4.39 5.00 3.41
C LEU A 118 -4.27 3.84 2.40
N MET A 119 -3.28 3.86 1.50
CA MET A 119 -3.02 2.75 0.59
C MET A 119 -2.67 1.46 1.34
N GLY A 120 -1.87 1.54 2.40
CA GLY A 120 -1.51 0.39 3.22
C GLY A 120 -2.73 -0.31 3.85
N ILE A 121 -3.72 0.45 4.33
CA ILE A 121 -4.98 -0.09 4.82
C ILE A 121 -5.75 -0.81 3.69
N LEU A 122 -5.80 -0.22 2.50
CA LEU A 122 -6.50 -0.81 1.36
C LEU A 122 -5.81 -2.08 0.84
N VAL A 123 -4.49 -2.15 0.87
CA VAL A 123 -3.69 -3.32 0.48
C VAL A 123 -3.83 -4.45 1.50
N GLU A 124 -3.79 -4.15 2.80
CA GLU A 124 -4.09 -5.13 3.84
C GLU A 124 -5.44 -5.79 3.59
N GLY A 125 -6.46 -4.99 3.31
CA GLY A 125 -7.71 -5.38 2.66
C GLY A 125 -8.69 -6.21 3.50
N THR A 126 -8.29 -6.83 4.59
CA THR A 126 -9.12 -7.73 5.41
C THR A 126 -9.76 -7.03 6.61
N SER A 127 -9.22 -5.89 7.03
CA SER A 127 -9.69 -5.11 8.16
C SER A 127 -11.06 -4.47 7.92
N LEU A 128 -11.72 -4.10 9.02
CA LEU A 128 -13.00 -3.39 8.97
C LEU A 128 -12.86 -2.06 8.21
N ALA A 129 -11.82 -1.29 8.50
CA ALA A 129 -11.52 -0.04 7.81
C ALA A 129 -11.38 -0.23 6.30
N ALA A 130 -10.64 -1.25 5.84
CA ALA A 130 -10.48 -1.54 4.43
C ALA A 130 -11.80 -1.95 3.75
N LYS A 131 -12.61 -2.76 4.43
CA LYS A 131 -13.93 -3.17 3.92
C LYS A 131 -14.87 -1.96 3.82
N PHE A 132 -14.86 -1.08 4.82
CA PHE A 132 -15.68 0.13 4.84
C PHE A 132 -15.28 1.10 3.71
N LEU A 133 -14.00 1.34 3.50
CA LEU A 133 -13.51 2.17 2.40
C LEU A 133 -13.97 1.61 1.05
N ARG A 134 -13.83 0.30 0.82
CA ARG A 134 -14.25 -0.34 -0.44
C ARG A 134 -15.78 -0.28 -0.64
N ALA A 135 -16.55 -0.47 0.41
CA ALA A 135 -18.02 -0.32 0.35
C ALA A 135 -18.44 1.10 -0.04
N ASN A 136 -17.65 2.11 0.32
CA ASN A 136 -17.83 3.50 -0.09
C ASN A 136 -17.17 3.84 -1.44
N GLY A 137 -16.73 2.83 -2.21
CA GLY A 137 -16.16 3.01 -3.54
C GLY A 137 -14.72 3.54 -3.56
N ILE A 138 -14.06 3.63 -2.40
CA ILE A 138 -12.66 4.04 -2.26
C ILE A 138 -11.79 2.80 -2.44
N THR A 139 -11.17 2.68 -3.60
CA THR A 139 -10.32 1.54 -3.97
C THR A 139 -8.86 1.96 -4.13
N LEU A 140 -7.95 1.01 -3.99
CA LEU A 140 -6.52 1.27 -4.11
C LEU A 140 -6.14 1.97 -5.42
N PHE A 141 -6.73 1.55 -6.55
CA PHE A 141 -6.39 2.14 -7.85
C PHE A 141 -6.84 3.59 -7.94
N LYS A 142 -8.09 3.89 -7.53
CA LYS A 142 -8.60 5.27 -7.50
C LYS A 142 -7.77 6.17 -6.58
N VAL A 143 -7.40 5.67 -5.40
CA VAL A 143 -6.55 6.41 -4.45
C VAL A 143 -5.19 6.68 -5.08
N ARG A 144 -4.59 5.70 -5.75
CA ARG A 144 -3.29 5.85 -6.40
C ARG A 144 -3.33 6.89 -7.53
N ASP A 145 -4.39 6.85 -8.36
CA ASP A 145 -4.58 7.82 -9.43
C ASP A 145 -4.73 9.24 -8.86
N GLU A 146 -5.51 9.39 -7.78
CA GLU A 146 -5.74 10.68 -7.13
C GLU A 146 -4.48 11.21 -6.42
N ILE A 147 -3.65 10.32 -5.87
CA ILE A 147 -2.33 10.70 -5.33
C ILE A 147 -1.45 11.32 -6.42
N VAL A 148 -1.42 10.70 -7.60
CA VAL A 148 -0.63 11.22 -8.72
C VAL A 148 -1.19 12.55 -9.23
N ASN A 149 -2.51 12.74 -9.20
CA ASN A 149 -3.15 14.00 -9.56
C ASN A 149 -2.83 15.13 -8.55
N LEU A 150 -2.86 14.80 -7.26
CA LEU A 150 -2.68 15.79 -6.18
C LEU A 150 -1.21 16.13 -5.92
N LEU A 151 -0.35 15.14 -5.87
CA LEU A 151 1.06 15.29 -5.49
C LEU A 151 2.03 15.25 -6.67
N GLY A 152 1.55 14.87 -7.85
CA GLY A 152 2.37 14.68 -9.03
C GLY A 152 3.09 13.33 -9.05
N LYS A 153 3.75 13.06 -10.17
CA LYS A 153 4.64 11.90 -10.29
C LYS A 153 5.94 12.21 -9.58
N SER A 154 6.46 11.24 -8.87
CA SER A 154 7.78 11.36 -8.25
C SER A 154 8.88 11.36 -9.31
N ASP A 155 9.80 12.33 -9.22
CA ASP A 155 10.98 12.44 -10.08
C ASP A 155 12.18 11.65 -9.55
N MET A 156 11.98 10.79 -8.54
CA MET A 156 13.05 10.00 -7.99
C MET A 156 13.57 8.97 -8.99
N TYR A 157 14.65 9.30 -9.66
CA TYR A 157 15.43 8.36 -10.48
C TYR A 157 16.15 7.30 -9.64
N PHE A 158 16.37 7.59 -8.37
CA PHE A 158 17.05 6.72 -7.41
C PHE A 158 16.05 5.91 -6.60
N PHE A 159 16.54 4.82 -6.04
CA PHE A 159 15.73 3.93 -5.19
C PHE A 159 15.21 4.70 -3.96
N SER A 160 13.93 4.59 -3.68
CA SER A 160 13.38 4.94 -2.39
C SER A 160 14.15 4.23 -1.28
N PRO A 161 14.36 4.86 -0.12
CA PRO A 161 14.99 4.18 1.01
C PRO A 161 14.20 2.93 1.38
N GLU A 162 14.87 1.95 1.98
CA GLU A 162 14.23 0.69 2.38
C GLU A 162 13.07 0.94 3.35
N HIS A 163 13.25 1.89 4.27
CA HIS A 163 12.24 2.39 5.18
C HIS A 163 12.08 3.90 4.98
N PRO A 164 11.13 4.34 4.11
CA PRO A 164 10.90 5.77 3.91
C PRO A 164 10.43 6.43 5.22
N PRO A 165 11.05 7.54 5.64
CA PRO A 165 10.67 8.23 6.87
C PRO A 165 9.21 8.72 6.82
N LEU A 166 8.56 8.76 7.98
CA LEU A 166 7.21 9.28 8.10
C LEU A 166 7.20 10.80 7.94
N THR A 167 6.18 11.30 7.25
CA THR A 167 5.87 12.74 7.25
C THR A 167 5.28 13.17 8.59
N GLU A 168 5.37 14.45 8.93
CA GLU A 168 4.79 14.97 10.18
C GLU A 168 3.26 14.72 10.30
N PRO A 169 2.44 14.93 9.24
CA PRO A 169 1.02 14.55 9.31
C PRO A 169 0.79 13.06 9.54
N ALA A 170 1.64 12.20 8.96
CA ALA A 170 1.53 10.76 9.19
C ALA A 170 1.86 10.37 10.64
N LYS A 171 2.86 11.01 11.25
CA LYS A 171 3.17 10.82 12.67
C LYS A 171 2.01 11.25 13.55
N ARG A 172 1.45 12.45 13.33
CA ARG A 172 0.29 12.95 14.10
C ARG A 172 -0.92 12.02 13.97
N ALA A 173 -1.18 11.48 12.79
CA ALA A 173 -2.26 10.51 12.59
C ALA A 173 -2.06 9.22 13.41
N LEU A 174 -0.81 8.74 13.52
CA LEU A 174 -0.47 7.59 14.35
C LEU A 174 -0.58 7.91 15.84
N ASP A 175 -0.09 9.09 16.28
CA ASP A 175 -0.18 9.55 17.65
C ASP A 175 -1.65 9.73 18.07
N TRP A 176 -2.48 10.31 17.18
CA TRP A 176 -3.92 10.41 17.39
C TRP A 176 -4.57 9.04 17.64
N ALA A 177 -4.19 8.01 16.83
CA ALA A 177 -4.71 6.66 16.99
C ALA A 177 -4.35 6.04 18.35
N VAL A 178 -3.15 6.33 18.87
CA VAL A 178 -2.71 5.91 20.20
C VAL A 178 -3.51 6.64 21.29
N ASP A 179 -3.63 7.96 21.18
CA ASP A 179 -4.32 8.81 22.14
C ASP A 179 -5.81 8.45 22.24
N GLU A 180 -6.45 8.19 21.09
CA GLU A 180 -7.87 7.81 21.07
C GLU A 180 -8.08 6.47 21.78
N LYS A 181 -7.18 5.52 21.58
CA LYS A 181 -7.23 4.24 22.30
C LYS A 181 -6.99 4.39 23.79
N LEU A 182 -6.09 5.25 24.19
CA LEU A 182 -5.86 5.57 25.61
C LEU A 182 -7.08 6.26 26.26
N LYS A 183 -7.73 7.17 25.55
CA LYS A 183 -8.95 7.87 26.02
C LYS A 183 -10.12 6.91 26.19
N SER A 184 -10.24 5.89 25.35
CA SER A 184 -11.33 4.91 25.46
C SER A 184 -11.28 4.11 26.77
N GLY A 185 -10.13 4.08 27.45
CA GLY A 185 -9.96 3.39 28.74
C GLY A 185 -10.16 1.87 28.69
N GLU A 186 -10.60 1.35 27.55
CA GLU A 186 -10.80 -0.07 27.32
C GLU A 186 -9.44 -0.70 26.99
N GLY A 187 -9.11 -1.78 27.68
CA GLY A 187 -7.99 -2.64 27.31
C GLY A 187 -8.18 -3.14 25.87
N GLY A 188 -7.09 -3.38 25.14
CA GLY A 188 -7.17 -3.92 23.79
C GLY A 188 -6.11 -3.34 22.85
N GLU A 189 -6.27 -3.64 21.56
CA GLU A 189 -5.29 -3.29 20.53
C GLU A 189 -5.71 -2.04 19.75
N ILE A 190 -4.72 -1.31 19.25
CA ILE A 190 -4.94 -0.22 18.30
C ILE A 190 -5.19 -0.86 16.93
N THR A 191 -6.39 -0.71 16.40
CA THR A 191 -6.81 -1.31 15.15
C THR A 191 -6.57 -0.39 13.94
N THR A 192 -6.71 -0.93 12.74
CA THR A 192 -6.69 -0.16 11.49
C THR A 192 -7.79 0.90 11.42
N THR A 193 -8.88 0.72 12.17
CA THR A 193 -9.96 1.70 12.27
C THR A 193 -9.50 2.95 13.00
N HIS A 194 -8.76 2.81 14.12
CA HIS A 194 -8.14 3.94 14.80
C HIS A 194 -7.17 4.67 13.88
N LEU A 195 -6.36 3.92 13.11
CA LEU A 195 -5.44 4.50 12.15
C LEU A 195 -6.16 5.30 11.06
N LEU A 196 -7.26 4.77 10.50
CA LEU A 196 -8.05 5.48 9.48
C LEU A 196 -8.69 6.76 10.02
N LEU A 197 -9.21 6.72 11.26
CA LEU A 197 -9.76 7.92 11.92
C LEU A 197 -8.67 8.95 12.23
N GLY A 198 -7.46 8.51 12.63
CA GLY A 198 -6.31 9.39 12.78
C GLY A 198 -5.88 10.06 11.47
N ILE A 199 -5.92 9.32 10.35
CA ILE A 199 -5.69 9.90 9.02
C ILE A 199 -6.78 10.94 8.69
N TRP A 200 -8.04 10.65 9.02
CA TRP A 200 -9.15 11.56 8.78
C TRP A 200 -9.07 12.83 9.63
N SER A 201 -8.55 12.76 10.85
CA SER A 201 -8.41 13.94 11.74
C SER A 201 -7.41 14.99 11.23
N GLU A 202 -6.49 14.60 10.34
CA GLU A 202 -5.51 15.51 9.73
C GLU A 202 -6.06 16.19 8.47
N GLU A 203 -6.89 17.23 8.65
CA GLU A 203 -7.65 17.90 7.57
C GLU A 203 -6.77 18.41 6.42
N GLU A 204 -5.56 18.91 6.72
CA GLU A 204 -4.63 19.41 5.71
C GLU A 204 -3.85 18.30 4.99
N SER A 205 -4.00 17.06 5.40
CA SER A 205 -3.25 15.94 4.83
C SER A 205 -3.74 15.55 3.44
N ALA A 206 -2.83 14.97 2.65
CA ALA A 206 -3.16 14.47 1.32
C ALA A 206 -4.25 13.39 1.36
N ALA A 207 -4.17 12.46 2.33
CA ALA A 207 -5.17 11.41 2.46
C ALA A 207 -6.57 11.94 2.81
N HIS A 208 -6.67 12.96 3.68
CA HIS A 208 -7.94 13.60 3.99
C HIS A 208 -8.58 14.17 2.72
N LYS A 209 -7.82 14.96 1.96
CA LYS A 209 -8.28 15.56 0.71
C LYS A 209 -8.73 14.50 -0.31
N ILE A 210 -7.98 13.42 -0.44
CA ILE A 210 -8.32 12.29 -1.31
C ILE A 210 -9.60 11.58 -0.83
N MET A 211 -9.73 11.30 0.47
CA MET A 211 -10.94 10.67 1.01
C MET A 211 -12.17 11.58 0.83
N ALA A 212 -12.01 12.89 1.06
CA ALA A 212 -13.07 13.87 0.86
C ALA A 212 -13.52 13.94 -0.60
N SER A 213 -12.61 13.89 -1.58
CA SER A 213 -12.95 13.87 -3.01
C SER A 213 -13.80 12.65 -3.40
N PHE A 214 -13.62 11.52 -2.70
CA PHE A 214 -14.44 10.32 -2.86
C PHE A 214 -15.73 10.31 -2.02
N GLY A 215 -16.05 11.43 -1.37
CA GLY A 215 -17.28 11.59 -0.58
C GLY A 215 -17.22 10.90 0.79
N PHE A 216 -16.04 10.69 1.35
CA PHE A 216 -15.90 10.37 2.76
C PHE A 216 -16.15 11.65 3.57
N ASN A 217 -16.93 11.57 4.64
CA ASN A 217 -17.33 12.73 5.46
C ASN A 217 -17.35 12.35 6.95
N ASN A 218 -17.60 13.36 7.79
CA ASN A 218 -17.65 13.17 9.24
C ASN A 218 -18.74 12.20 9.71
N GLU A 219 -19.83 12.07 8.95
CA GLU A 219 -20.91 11.11 9.27
C GLU A 219 -20.41 9.68 9.09
N LYS A 220 -19.74 9.40 7.97
CA LYS A 220 -19.10 8.10 7.69
C LYS A 220 -17.98 7.78 8.69
N ALA A 221 -17.22 8.80 9.11
CA ALA A 221 -16.22 8.64 10.16
C ALA A 221 -16.84 8.24 11.49
N LYS A 222 -17.97 8.87 11.88
CA LYS A 222 -18.74 8.50 13.08
C LYS A 222 -19.36 7.11 12.98
N GLU A 223 -19.86 6.72 11.80
CA GLU A 223 -20.35 5.35 11.54
C GLU A 223 -19.25 4.32 11.73
N LEU A 224 -18.08 4.60 11.16
CA LEU A 224 -16.91 3.75 11.31
C LEU A 224 -16.46 3.65 12.77
N ALA A 225 -16.45 4.76 13.51
CA ALA A 225 -16.12 4.79 14.93
C ALA A 225 -17.06 3.90 15.76
N LYS A 226 -18.37 3.94 15.49
CA LYS A 226 -19.36 3.07 16.16
C LYS A 226 -19.12 1.57 15.88
N SER A 227 -18.51 1.24 14.77
CA SER A 227 -18.24 -0.16 14.39
C SER A 227 -16.90 -0.68 14.93
N MET A 228 -16.09 0.16 15.59
CA MET A 228 -14.75 -0.22 16.09
C MET A 228 -14.79 -1.41 17.05
N ASN A 229 -15.79 -1.45 17.94
CA ASN A 229 -15.93 -2.53 18.93
C ASN A 229 -16.16 -3.90 18.29
N LYS A 230 -16.60 -3.96 17.03
CA LYS A 230 -16.79 -5.20 16.28
C LYS A 230 -15.51 -5.77 15.64
N ASP A 231 -14.46 -4.95 15.52
CA ASP A 231 -13.21 -5.36 14.86
C ASP A 231 -12.33 -6.24 15.77
N VAL A 232 -12.55 -6.17 17.09
CA VAL A 232 -11.81 -6.92 18.10
C VAL A 232 -12.17 -8.39 18.08
N ASP A 233 -13.44 -8.73 17.80
CA ASP A 233 -13.94 -10.12 17.84
C ASP A 233 -13.44 -11.00 16.68
N LEU A 234 -12.87 -10.43 15.63
CA LEU A 234 -12.43 -11.17 14.44
C LEU A 234 -10.96 -11.59 14.46
N THR A 235 -10.19 -11.20 15.48
CA THR A 235 -8.75 -11.48 15.57
C THR A 235 -8.39 -12.82 16.19
N TYR A 236 -9.35 -13.54 16.80
CA TYR A 236 -9.15 -14.82 17.51
C TYR A 236 -10.01 -15.96 16.94
N ARG A 237 -9.94 -16.19 15.64
CA ARG A 237 -10.41 -17.43 15.05
C ARG A 237 -9.41 -18.01 14.08
#